data_44f9f2b59fb4e8e84c5742f8830f8317
#
_entry.id   44f9f2b59fb4e8e84c5742f8830f8317
#
_cell.length_a   1.000
_cell.length_b   1.000
_cell.length_c   1.000
_cell.angle_alpha   90.00
_cell.angle_beta   90.00
_cell.angle_gamma   90.00
#
_symmetry.space_group_name_H-M   'P 1'
#
loop_
_entity.id
_entity.type
_entity.pdbx_description
1 polymer ?
#
loop_
_entity_poly.entity_id
_entity_poly.type
_entity_poly.pdbx_seq_one_letter_code
_entity_poly.pdbx_strand_id
1 'polypeptide(L)'
;MDSENQQRYQIATAVIDFPVSGMCVSSSYGSGDMRRSNNENCSELLKLLHSGQMLMVNSRRRNGLILYKRYHAEFAGPGAAVGSFYDRDCEWTVPVGNLSLLSPESHEERQKAYLIRRQWIRLMKQITEKPVAGQRVQKVLEQFEQYFEPQTVAQLPDEAFAGLVGVLPQTVRMVRGASANVA
;
A
#
# COMPACT_ATOMS: atom_id res chain seq x y z
N MET A 1 8.69 -52.37 6.28
CA MET A 1 9.18 -51.64 7.45
C MET A 1 10.03 -50.52 6.90
N ASP A 2 9.44 -49.38 6.73
CA ASP A 2 9.46 -48.17 7.49
C ASP A 2 8.52 -47.14 6.81
N SER A 3 7.31 -47.15 7.35
CA SER A 3 6.32 -46.11 7.09
C SER A 3 6.44 -45.10 8.19
N GLU A 4 7.39 -44.19 8.13
CA GLU A 4 7.45 -43.10 9.10
C GLU A 4 7.99 -41.84 8.45
N ASN A 5 7.18 -40.80 8.60
CA ASN A 5 7.55 -39.40 8.61
C ASN A 5 7.50 -38.63 7.28
N GLN A 6 6.34 -38.66 6.63
CA GLN A 6 5.90 -37.51 5.84
C GLN A 6 4.89 -36.67 6.64
N GLN A 7 5.28 -36.15 7.78
CA GLN A 7 4.65 -34.96 8.31
C GLN A 7 5.12 -33.77 7.47
N ARG A 8 4.44 -33.58 6.37
CA ARG A 8 4.47 -32.30 5.65
C ARG A 8 3.98 -31.25 6.65
N TYR A 9 4.90 -30.41 7.09
CA TYR A 9 4.57 -29.16 7.73
C TYR A 9 3.73 -28.37 6.73
N GLN A 10 2.43 -28.44 6.84
CA GLN A 10 1.54 -27.44 6.31
C GLN A 10 1.80 -26.18 7.13
N ILE A 11 2.77 -25.39 6.70
CA ILE A 11 2.90 -24.02 7.16
C ILE A 11 1.69 -23.33 6.59
N ALA A 12 0.66 -23.16 7.42
CA ALA A 12 -0.51 -22.39 7.08
C ALA A 12 -0.01 -21.02 6.62
N THR A 13 -0.25 -20.66 5.37
CA THR A 13 0.06 -19.33 4.86
C THR A 13 -0.61 -18.33 5.79
N ALA A 14 0.16 -17.63 6.59
CA ALA A 14 -0.37 -16.64 7.52
C ALA A 14 -0.99 -15.51 6.68
N VAL A 15 -2.31 -15.48 6.63
CA VAL A 15 -3.09 -14.40 6.01
C VAL A 15 -3.34 -13.38 7.10
N ILE A 16 -2.87 -12.17 6.90
CA ILE A 16 -3.11 -11.06 7.82
C ILE A 16 -4.00 -10.06 7.08
N ASP A 17 -5.25 -9.96 7.48
CA ASP A 17 -6.23 -9.06 6.89
C ASP A 17 -6.37 -7.79 7.73
N PHE A 18 -6.29 -6.64 7.07
CA PHE A 18 -6.53 -5.34 7.65
C PHE A 18 -7.84 -4.77 7.07
N PRO A 19 -8.91 -4.64 7.85
CA PRO A 19 -10.17 -4.09 7.36
C PRO A 19 -10.00 -2.63 6.91
N VAL A 20 -10.76 -2.25 5.88
CA VAL A 20 -10.79 -0.85 5.40
C VAL A 20 -11.38 0.02 6.49
N SER A 21 -10.56 0.75 7.16
CA SER A 21 -10.99 1.80 8.08
C SER A 21 -9.96 2.91 8.07
N GLY A 22 -10.29 3.97 7.35
CA GLY A 22 -9.78 5.32 7.54
C GLY A 22 -8.28 5.51 7.75
N MET A 23 -7.81 6.62 7.22
CA MET A 23 -6.45 7.15 7.39
C MET A 23 -5.81 6.89 8.74
N CYS A 24 -4.66 6.24 8.72
CA CYS A 24 -3.72 6.29 9.81
C CYS A 24 -3.00 7.63 9.83
N VAL A 25 -3.53 8.58 10.53
CA VAL A 25 -2.86 9.86 10.77
C VAL A 25 -2.43 9.90 12.23
N SER A 26 -1.16 9.99 12.49
CA SER A 26 -0.66 10.46 13.76
C SER A 26 -0.93 11.97 13.85
N SER A 27 -2.16 12.37 14.17
CA SER A 27 -2.51 13.75 14.43
C SER A 27 -2.71 13.94 15.92
N SER A 28 -1.79 14.63 16.51
CA SER A 28 -1.92 15.27 17.80
C SER A 28 -2.89 16.47 17.70
N TYR A 29 -4.17 16.23 17.49
CA TYR A 29 -5.25 17.18 17.83
C TYR A 29 -6.61 16.46 17.85
N GLY A 30 -7.17 16.39 19.01
CA GLY A 30 -8.46 16.22 19.57
C GLY A 30 -9.63 15.57 18.81
N SER A 31 -10.30 14.73 19.58
CA SER A 31 -11.71 14.33 19.52
C SER A 31 -12.05 12.93 19.03
N GLY A 32 -12.49 12.08 19.94
CA GLY A 32 -13.58 11.10 19.79
C GLY A 32 -13.23 9.70 19.31
N ASP A 33 -13.45 8.74 20.12
CA ASP A 33 -13.62 7.27 20.13
C ASP A 33 -13.50 6.43 18.83
N MET A 34 -13.81 6.96 17.66
CA MET A 34 -13.67 6.22 16.38
C MET A 34 -12.21 6.15 15.86
N ARG A 35 -11.31 6.97 16.41
CA ARG A 35 -9.89 7.05 16.01
C ARG A 35 -9.00 6.01 16.69
N ARG A 36 -9.47 5.36 17.75
CA ARG A 36 -8.65 4.38 18.50
C ARG A 36 -8.40 3.09 17.72
N SER A 37 -9.41 2.50 17.11
CA SER A 37 -9.25 1.22 16.40
C SER A 37 -8.37 1.34 15.14
N ASN A 38 -8.44 2.47 14.44
CA ASN A 38 -7.63 2.72 13.25
C ASN A 38 -6.16 2.94 13.60
N ASN A 39 -5.87 3.55 14.73
CA ASN A 39 -4.50 3.82 15.19
C ASN A 39 -3.79 2.55 15.67
N GLU A 40 -4.51 1.60 16.25
CA GLU A 40 -3.98 0.30 16.68
C GLU A 40 -3.58 -0.55 15.47
N ASN A 41 -4.45 -0.70 14.48
CA ASN A 41 -4.18 -1.47 13.27
C ASN A 41 -2.98 -0.93 12.47
N CYS A 42 -2.81 0.39 12.43
CA CYS A 42 -1.66 1.01 11.78
C CYS A 42 -0.36 0.80 12.53
N SER A 43 -0.41 0.88 13.84
CA SER A 43 0.73 0.58 14.70
C SER A 43 1.18 -0.88 14.55
N GLU A 44 0.23 -1.81 14.44
CA GLU A 44 0.52 -3.23 14.21
C GLU A 44 1.12 -3.47 12.83
N LEU A 45 0.57 -2.84 11.79
CA LEU A 45 1.10 -2.95 10.43
C LEU A 45 2.54 -2.43 10.34
N LEU A 46 2.84 -1.28 10.95
CA LEU A 46 4.21 -0.75 11.01
C LEU A 46 5.16 -1.68 11.77
N LYS A 47 4.75 -2.21 12.92
CA LYS A 47 5.54 -3.19 13.66
C LYS A 47 5.85 -4.42 12.81
N LEU A 48 4.86 -4.89 12.05
CA LEU A 48 5.01 -6.02 11.15
C LEU A 48 6.00 -5.72 10.01
N LEU A 49 5.91 -4.54 9.39
CA LEU A 49 6.87 -4.11 8.36
C LEU A 49 8.30 -3.98 8.91
N HIS A 50 8.44 -3.51 10.14
CA HIS A 50 9.74 -3.34 10.81
C HIS A 50 10.30 -4.63 11.43
N SER A 51 9.51 -5.70 11.51
CA SER A 51 9.95 -6.98 12.09
C SER A 51 11.11 -7.65 11.34
N GLY A 52 11.38 -7.18 10.12
CA GLY A 52 12.35 -7.82 9.23
C GLY A 52 11.78 -8.98 8.42
N GLN A 53 10.55 -9.40 8.69
CA GLN A 53 9.85 -10.42 7.92
C GLN A 53 9.46 -9.86 6.55
N MET A 54 9.67 -10.64 5.51
CA MET A 54 9.15 -10.33 4.19
C MET A 54 7.72 -10.83 4.05
N LEU A 55 6.84 -9.95 3.63
CA LEU A 55 5.46 -10.23 3.26
C LEU A 55 5.21 -9.83 1.82
N MET A 56 4.07 -10.23 1.28
CA MET A 56 3.60 -9.79 -0.04
C MET A 56 2.13 -9.40 0.03
N VAL A 57 1.77 -8.38 -0.74
CA VAL A 57 0.37 -7.97 -0.92
C VAL A 57 -0.36 -9.08 -1.67
N ASN A 58 -1.53 -9.50 -1.18
CA ASN A 58 -2.30 -10.57 -1.77
C ASN A 58 -2.68 -10.25 -3.22
N SER A 59 -2.15 -11.00 -4.18
CA SER A 59 -2.39 -10.78 -5.61
C SER A 59 -3.79 -11.18 -6.08
N ARG A 60 -4.55 -11.90 -5.26
CA ARG A 60 -5.91 -12.34 -5.59
C ARG A 60 -6.99 -11.31 -5.24
N ARG A 61 -6.59 -10.21 -4.58
CA ARG A 61 -7.50 -9.13 -4.17
C ARG A 61 -7.08 -7.82 -4.81
N ARG A 62 -8.04 -6.92 -5.01
CA ARG A 62 -7.79 -5.52 -5.40
C ARG A 62 -7.42 -4.72 -4.16
N ASN A 63 -6.17 -4.85 -3.73
CA ASN A 63 -5.65 -4.21 -2.53
C ASN A 63 -4.20 -3.76 -2.74
N GLY A 64 -3.74 -2.88 -1.88
CA GLY A 64 -2.38 -2.37 -1.92
C GLY A 64 -2.01 -1.64 -0.65
N LEU A 65 -0.78 -1.16 -0.61
CA LEU A 65 -0.24 -0.42 0.51
C LEU A 65 0.58 0.76 0.01
N ILE A 66 0.25 1.95 0.48
CA ILE A 66 1.07 3.13 0.33
C ILE A 66 1.98 3.22 1.55
N LEU A 67 3.30 3.27 1.30
CA LEU A 67 4.34 3.31 2.31
C LEU A 67 4.99 4.69 2.27
N TYR A 68 4.89 5.42 3.37
CA TYR A 68 5.52 6.72 3.51
C TYR A 68 6.90 6.55 4.14
N LYS A 69 7.87 6.99 3.40
CA LYS A 69 9.26 7.11 3.83
C LYS A 69 9.58 8.58 4.10
N ARG A 70 10.71 8.84 4.69
CA ARG A 70 11.09 10.20 5.12
C ARG A 70 10.90 11.29 4.06
N TYR A 71 11.11 10.99 2.78
CA TYR A 71 11.13 12.00 1.71
C TYR A 71 10.15 11.72 0.57
N HIS A 72 9.52 10.56 0.53
CA HIS A 72 8.62 10.16 -0.55
C HIS A 72 7.68 9.07 -0.08
N ALA A 73 6.65 8.81 -0.87
CA ALA A 73 5.81 7.64 -0.69
C ALA A 73 6.04 6.65 -1.84
N GLU A 74 5.91 5.37 -1.52
CA GLU A 74 5.96 4.27 -2.48
C GLU A 74 4.63 3.52 -2.47
N PHE A 75 4.29 2.91 -3.59
CA PHE A 75 3.11 2.06 -3.68
C PHE A 75 3.52 0.60 -3.88
N ALA A 76 2.97 -0.26 -3.04
CA ALA A 76 3.03 -1.72 -3.18
C ALA A 76 1.64 -2.23 -3.57
N GLY A 77 1.44 -2.52 -4.84
CA GLY A 77 0.19 -3.09 -5.34
C GLY A 77 0.12 -4.61 -5.22
N PRO A 78 -0.92 -5.25 -5.78
CA PRO A 78 -1.11 -6.69 -5.68
C PRO A 78 0.13 -7.50 -6.10
N GLY A 79 0.52 -8.45 -5.27
CA GLY A 79 1.69 -9.29 -5.47
C GLY A 79 3.04 -8.68 -5.08
N ALA A 80 3.09 -7.40 -4.71
CA ALA A 80 4.33 -6.73 -4.37
C ALA A 80 4.86 -7.13 -2.99
N ALA A 81 6.18 -7.23 -2.87
CA ALA A 81 6.85 -7.42 -1.58
C ALA A 81 6.71 -6.19 -0.69
N VAL A 82 6.54 -6.41 0.61
CA VAL A 82 6.56 -5.39 1.66
C VAL A 82 7.28 -5.91 2.90
N GLY A 83 7.75 -4.99 3.74
CA GLY A 83 8.52 -5.33 4.93
C GLY A 83 9.98 -5.67 4.63
N SER A 84 10.57 -6.59 5.41
CA SER A 84 11.98 -6.89 5.36
C SER A 84 12.85 -5.64 5.61
N PHE A 85 14.07 -5.60 5.10
CA PHE A 85 14.95 -4.44 5.27
C PHE A 85 14.61 -3.27 4.34
N TYR A 86 13.76 -3.46 3.33
CA TYR A 86 13.37 -2.40 2.38
C TYR A 86 12.44 -1.35 2.97
N ASP A 87 11.60 -1.74 3.93
CA ASP A 87 10.59 -0.85 4.49
C ASP A 87 10.86 -0.51 5.97
N ARG A 88 12.10 -0.71 6.45
CA ARG A 88 12.52 -0.32 7.81
C ARG A 88 12.47 1.18 8.06
N ASP A 89 12.60 1.97 7.00
CA ASP A 89 12.51 3.43 7.00
C ASP A 89 11.08 3.94 6.77
N CYS A 90 10.09 3.04 6.78
CA CYS A 90 8.69 3.42 6.65
C CYS A 90 8.21 4.08 7.95
N GLU A 91 7.72 5.30 7.84
CA GLU A 91 7.25 6.07 9.01
C GLU A 91 5.76 5.87 9.24
N TRP A 92 4.98 5.69 8.18
CA TRP A 92 3.55 5.39 8.24
C TRP A 92 3.02 4.79 6.95
N THR A 93 1.79 4.27 6.99
CA THR A 93 1.19 3.54 5.87
C THR A 93 -0.26 3.91 5.64
N VAL A 94 -0.71 3.78 4.39
CA VAL A 94 -2.12 3.88 4.02
C VAL A 94 -2.53 2.62 3.26
N PRO A 95 -3.38 1.77 3.84
CA PRO A 95 -3.98 0.66 3.13
C PRO A 95 -4.86 1.13 1.98
N VAL A 96 -4.82 0.43 0.85
CA VAL A 96 -5.67 0.65 -0.32
C VAL A 96 -6.58 -0.55 -0.48
N GLY A 97 -7.87 -0.34 -0.34
CA GLY A 97 -8.86 -1.42 -0.32
C GLY A 97 -8.71 -2.31 0.92
N ASN A 98 -9.29 -3.50 0.87
CA ASN A 98 -9.15 -4.50 1.94
C ASN A 98 -7.77 -5.14 1.90
N LEU A 99 -6.81 -4.51 2.57
CA LEU A 99 -5.43 -4.97 2.59
C LEU A 99 -5.33 -6.38 3.18
N SER A 100 -4.68 -7.24 2.44
CA SER A 100 -4.37 -8.61 2.85
C SER A 100 -2.90 -8.90 2.54
N LEU A 101 -2.16 -9.34 3.52
CA LEU A 101 -0.76 -9.68 3.41
C LEU A 101 -0.55 -11.18 3.58
N LEU A 102 0.35 -11.74 2.80
CA LEU A 102 0.69 -13.16 2.79
C LEU A 102 2.19 -13.33 3.04
N SER A 103 2.56 -14.41 3.72
CA SER A 103 3.96 -14.84 3.79
C SER A 103 4.31 -15.65 2.55
N PRO A 104 5.35 -15.30 1.80
CA PRO A 104 5.79 -16.12 0.66
C PRO A 104 6.35 -17.46 1.14
N GLU A 105 5.88 -18.55 0.54
CA GLU A 105 6.22 -19.92 0.94
C GLU A 105 7.52 -20.42 0.30
N SER A 106 7.85 -19.90 -0.89
CA SER A 106 9.00 -20.34 -1.67
C SER A 106 9.99 -19.21 -1.98
N HIS A 107 11.19 -19.60 -2.39
CA HIS A 107 12.18 -18.65 -2.89
C HIS A 107 11.70 -17.96 -4.18
N GLU A 108 11.03 -18.70 -5.05
CA GLU A 108 10.48 -18.18 -6.29
C GLU A 108 9.39 -17.13 -6.06
N GLU A 109 8.50 -17.36 -5.10
CA GLU A 109 7.49 -16.38 -4.69
C GLU A 109 8.12 -15.09 -4.15
N ARG A 110 9.17 -15.22 -3.33
CA ARG A 110 9.93 -14.05 -2.85
C ARG A 110 10.53 -13.26 -3.98
N GLN A 111 11.20 -13.92 -4.93
CA GLN A 111 11.78 -13.25 -6.10
C GLN A 111 10.70 -12.57 -6.94
N LYS A 112 9.59 -13.25 -7.20
CA LYS A 112 8.46 -12.70 -7.94
C LYS A 112 7.88 -11.47 -7.26
N ALA A 113 7.67 -11.52 -5.95
CA ALA A 113 7.14 -10.40 -5.18
C ALA A 113 8.07 -9.16 -5.24
N TYR A 114 9.38 -9.36 -5.20
CA TYR A 114 10.36 -8.28 -5.41
C TYR A 114 10.31 -7.70 -6.81
N LEU A 115 10.19 -8.53 -7.83
CA LEU A 115 10.08 -8.06 -9.21
C LEU A 115 8.82 -7.21 -9.40
N ILE A 116 7.70 -7.64 -8.83
CA ILE A 116 6.44 -6.90 -8.86
C ILE A 116 6.59 -5.56 -8.11
N ARG A 117 7.24 -5.55 -6.93
CA ARG A 117 7.50 -4.30 -6.20
C ARG A 117 8.30 -3.32 -7.06
N ARG A 118 9.35 -3.79 -7.74
CA ARG A 118 10.16 -2.96 -8.65
C ARG A 118 9.35 -2.43 -9.82
N GLN A 119 8.39 -3.19 -10.33
CA GLN A 119 7.50 -2.73 -11.41
C GLN A 119 6.63 -1.56 -10.93
N TRP A 120 6.05 -1.65 -9.73
CA TRP A 120 5.27 -0.56 -9.15
C TRP A 120 6.11 0.70 -8.92
N ILE A 121 7.31 0.55 -8.37
CA ILE A 121 8.25 1.68 -8.18
C ILE A 121 8.59 2.32 -9.53
N ARG A 122 8.86 1.52 -10.56
CA ARG A 122 9.15 2.03 -11.91
C ARG A 122 7.96 2.78 -12.50
N LEU A 123 6.75 2.26 -12.33
CA LEU A 123 5.52 2.91 -12.80
C LEU A 123 5.35 4.28 -12.13
N MET A 124 5.48 4.36 -10.81
CA MET A 124 5.39 5.63 -10.09
C MET A 124 6.48 6.61 -10.53
N LYS A 125 7.71 6.13 -10.73
CA LYS A 125 8.81 6.95 -11.25
C LYS A 125 8.49 7.55 -12.61
N GLN A 126 7.98 6.76 -13.56
CA GLN A 126 7.56 7.25 -14.88
C GLN A 126 6.49 8.35 -14.79
N ILE A 127 5.60 8.25 -13.81
CA ILE A 127 4.59 9.29 -13.57
C ILE A 127 5.26 10.56 -13.02
N THR A 128 6.19 10.42 -12.08
CA THR A 128 6.89 11.58 -11.47
C THR A 128 7.81 12.31 -12.43
N GLU A 129 8.27 11.67 -13.50
CA GLU A 129 9.09 12.29 -14.54
C GLU A 129 8.32 13.29 -15.43
N LYS A 130 6.99 13.31 -15.38
CA LYS A 130 6.20 14.32 -16.10
C LYS A 130 6.44 15.71 -15.50
N PRO A 131 6.70 16.72 -16.36
CA PRO A 131 7.08 18.07 -15.88
C PRO A 131 5.92 18.79 -15.16
N VAL A 132 4.68 18.58 -15.61
CA VAL A 132 3.51 19.30 -15.10
C VAL A 132 2.88 18.55 -13.93
N ALA A 133 2.79 19.20 -12.76
CA ALA A 133 2.25 18.63 -11.53
C ALA A 133 0.82 18.08 -11.70
N GLY A 134 -0.07 18.82 -12.36
CA GLY A 134 -1.45 18.36 -12.62
C GLY A 134 -1.52 17.10 -13.49
N GLN A 135 -0.62 16.96 -14.48
CA GLN A 135 -0.54 15.75 -15.31
C GLN A 135 -0.07 14.53 -14.52
N ARG A 136 0.84 14.72 -13.53
CA ARG A 136 1.25 13.64 -12.62
C ARG A 136 0.07 13.14 -11.81
N VAL A 137 -0.72 14.06 -11.24
CA VAL A 137 -1.92 13.72 -10.48
C VAL A 137 -2.93 13.00 -11.34
N GLN A 138 -3.27 13.56 -12.50
CA GLN A 138 -4.21 12.93 -13.42
C GLN A 138 -3.77 11.51 -13.76
N LYS A 139 -2.47 11.32 -14.06
CA LYS A 139 -1.95 10.01 -14.46
C LYS A 139 -1.95 8.99 -13.35
N VAL A 140 -1.65 9.38 -12.10
CA VAL A 140 -1.72 8.46 -10.97
C VAL A 140 -3.16 8.09 -10.63
N LEU A 141 -4.11 9.03 -10.72
CA LEU A 141 -5.54 8.74 -10.53
C LEU A 141 -6.05 7.75 -11.58
N GLU A 142 -5.80 8.00 -12.88
CA GLU A 142 -6.13 7.08 -13.97
C GLU A 142 -5.55 5.68 -13.74
N GLN A 143 -4.30 5.62 -13.25
CA GLN A 143 -3.64 4.35 -12.98
C GLN A 143 -4.30 3.61 -11.82
N PHE A 144 -4.67 4.31 -10.74
CA PHE A 144 -5.35 3.70 -9.60
C PHE A 144 -6.76 3.23 -9.98
N GLU A 145 -7.51 3.98 -10.77
CA GLU A 145 -8.85 3.61 -11.27
C GLU A 145 -8.84 2.36 -12.16
N GLN A 146 -7.71 2.04 -12.81
CA GLN A 146 -7.56 0.79 -13.57
C GLN A 146 -7.41 -0.44 -12.66
N TYR A 147 -6.82 -0.28 -11.48
CA TYR A 147 -6.54 -1.39 -10.57
C TYR A 147 -7.53 -1.51 -9.42
N PHE A 148 -8.15 -0.40 -9.02
CA PHE A 148 -9.03 -0.32 -7.85
C PHE A 148 -10.41 0.19 -8.22
N GLU A 149 -11.37 -0.11 -7.34
CA GLU A 149 -12.72 0.42 -7.50
C GLU A 149 -12.75 1.94 -7.30
N PRO A 150 -13.58 2.69 -8.03
CA PRO A 150 -13.66 4.14 -7.92
C PRO A 150 -13.92 4.62 -6.49
N GLN A 151 -14.73 3.88 -5.72
CA GLN A 151 -14.99 4.19 -4.31
C GLN A 151 -13.73 4.07 -3.44
N THR A 152 -12.90 3.06 -3.68
CA THR A 152 -11.62 2.89 -2.99
C THR A 152 -10.68 4.05 -3.28
N VAL A 153 -10.59 4.45 -4.55
CA VAL A 153 -9.74 5.59 -4.98
C VAL A 153 -10.25 6.90 -4.39
N ALA A 154 -11.57 7.11 -4.36
CA ALA A 154 -12.18 8.32 -3.81
C ALA A 154 -11.93 8.47 -2.30
N GLN A 155 -11.82 7.37 -1.56
CA GLN A 155 -11.57 7.37 -0.11
C GLN A 155 -10.11 7.65 0.26
N LEU A 156 -9.17 7.51 -0.69
CA LEU A 156 -7.76 7.79 -0.43
C LEU A 156 -7.55 9.29 -0.23
N PRO A 157 -6.74 9.70 0.76
CA PRO A 157 -6.47 11.10 1.04
C PRO A 157 -5.65 11.76 -0.08
N ASP A 158 -5.81 13.05 -0.25
CA ASP A 158 -5.05 13.83 -1.23
C ASP A 158 -3.55 13.77 -0.94
N GLU A 159 -3.18 13.71 0.34
CA GLU A 159 -1.80 13.55 0.82
C GLU A 159 -1.14 12.26 0.30
N ALA A 160 -1.92 11.19 0.18
CA ALA A 160 -1.41 9.92 -0.32
C ALA A 160 -0.94 10.04 -1.78
N PHE A 161 -1.77 10.59 -2.65
CA PHE A 161 -1.38 10.83 -4.04
C PHE A 161 -0.29 11.88 -4.16
N ALA A 162 -0.34 12.93 -3.34
CA ALA A 162 0.69 13.96 -3.30
C ALA A 162 2.07 13.37 -3.01
N GLY A 163 2.17 12.50 -2.00
CA GLY A 163 3.42 11.82 -1.63
C GLY A 163 3.94 10.87 -2.70
N LEU A 164 3.03 10.18 -3.42
CA LEU A 164 3.40 9.23 -4.47
C LEU A 164 4.02 9.90 -5.69
N VAL A 165 3.54 11.09 -6.07
CA VAL A 165 3.96 11.75 -7.33
C VAL A 165 4.70 13.07 -7.12
N GLY A 166 5.04 13.40 -5.89
CA GLY A 166 5.85 14.57 -5.54
C GLY A 166 5.17 15.89 -5.91
N VAL A 167 3.93 16.08 -5.46
CA VAL A 167 3.16 17.31 -5.63
C VAL A 167 2.58 17.78 -4.29
N LEU A 168 2.00 18.98 -4.27
CA LEU A 168 1.26 19.44 -3.10
C LEU A 168 -0.15 18.83 -3.04
N PRO A 169 -0.70 18.53 -1.85
CA PRO A 169 -2.08 18.02 -1.69
C PRO A 169 -3.13 18.91 -2.34
N GLN A 170 -2.90 20.21 -2.36
CA GLN A 170 -3.80 21.18 -3.03
C GLN A 170 -3.89 20.91 -4.54
N THR A 171 -2.80 20.50 -5.19
CA THR A 171 -2.81 20.14 -6.62
C THR A 171 -3.68 18.91 -6.87
N VAL A 172 -3.62 17.91 -5.97
CA VAL A 172 -4.48 16.72 -6.04
C VAL A 172 -5.95 17.13 -5.91
N ARG A 173 -6.28 17.96 -4.93
CA ARG A 173 -7.63 18.45 -4.70
C ARG A 173 -8.20 19.21 -5.90
N MET A 174 -7.40 20.07 -6.53
CA MET A 174 -7.81 20.81 -7.74
C MET A 174 -8.13 19.85 -8.90
N VAL A 175 -7.29 18.85 -9.15
CA VAL A 175 -7.49 17.90 -10.24
C VAL A 175 -8.72 17.04 -9.99
N ARG A 176 -8.93 16.54 -8.76
CA ARG A 176 -10.13 15.78 -8.38
C ARG A 176 -11.41 16.61 -8.52
N GLY A 177 -11.37 17.88 -8.10
CA GLY A 177 -12.51 18.80 -8.23
C GLY A 177 -12.85 19.11 -9.68
N ALA A 178 -11.88 19.24 -10.56
CA ALA A 178 -12.09 19.43 -11.99
C ALA A 178 -12.73 18.18 -12.64
N SER A 179 -12.31 16.99 -12.26
CA SER A 179 -12.87 15.73 -12.78
C SER A 179 -14.32 15.51 -12.35
N ALA A 180 -14.69 15.92 -11.13
CA ALA A 180 -16.06 15.80 -10.63
C ALA A 180 -17.08 16.72 -11.34
N ASN A 181 -16.62 17.79 -11.98
CA ASN A 181 -17.49 18.73 -12.70
C ASN A 181 -17.73 18.37 -14.18
N VAL A 182 -17.11 17.31 -14.68
CA VAL A 182 -17.20 16.87 -16.09
C VAL A 182 -18.07 15.60 -16.23
N ALA A 183 -18.46 14.97 -15.13
CA ALA A 183 -19.36 13.81 -15.07
C ALA A 183 -20.80 14.27 -14.76
#